data_072374f8d1710572f0f23ac7d4874f11
#
_entry.id   072374f8d1710572f0f23ac7d4874f11
#
_cell.length_a   1.000
_cell.length_b   1.000
_cell.length_c   1.000
_cell.angle_alpha   90.00
_cell.angle_beta   90.00
_cell.angle_gamma   90.00
#
_symmetry.space_group_name_H-M   'P 1'
#
loop_
_entity.id
_entity.type
_entity.pdbx_description
1 polymer ?
#
loop_
_entity_poly.entity_id
_entity_poly.type
_entity_poly.pdbx_seq_one_letter_code
_entity_poly.pdbx_strand_id
1 'polypeptide(L)'
;MNKASITRNAFGIVVIGFGIVALLGAIGLYNFGDVIGRWWPLLVIFAGVIALIGNPRQFVWPTVIIAAGVLFQLRQLDLVTFNIWQSFWPLIIISVGISILLNQTSKKSKEYSTDTTNISAFFSGSESRNNSLNYKGGTISSVFGGVELDLRDAKIKGTATLNVSVILGGLELTVPREWNVESHITPILGGFDGRKLVNAGPKAPTLIITGDVILGGVDIKQ
;
A
#
# COMPACT_ATOMS: atom_id res chain seq x y z
N MET A 1 17.42 -6.27 24.39
CA MET A 1 16.18 -7.08 24.54
C MET A 1 15.62 -7.36 23.15
N ASN A 2 15.41 -8.62 22.80
CA ASN A 2 15.03 -9.04 21.45
C ASN A 2 13.54 -8.69 21.18
N LYS A 3 13.24 -7.90 20.14
CA LYS A 3 11.85 -7.47 19.80
C LYS A 3 10.86 -8.64 19.77
N ALA A 4 11.30 -9.81 19.28
CA ALA A 4 10.49 -11.02 19.20
C ALA A 4 10.09 -11.60 20.58
N SER A 5 10.91 -11.38 21.63
CA SER A 5 10.60 -11.84 22.98
C SER A 5 9.55 -10.97 23.67
N ILE A 6 9.55 -9.66 23.39
CA ILE A 6 8.58 -8.71 23.95
C ILE A 6 7.18 -9.02 23.40
N THR A 7 7.06 -9.21 22.10
CA THR A 7 5.77 -9.50 21.47
C THR A 7 5.19 -10.84 21.96
N ARG A 8 6.02 -11.88 22.08
CA ARG A 8 5.61 -13.18 22.59
C ARG A 8 5.15 -13.13 24.05
N ASN A 9 5.88 -12.40 24.89
CA ASN A 9 5.52 -12.26 26.31
C ASN A 9 4.24 -11.43 26.47
N ALA A 10 4.08 -10.34 25.71
CA ALA A 10 2.86 -9.54 25.70
C ALA A 10 1.64 -10.36 25.27
N PHE A 11 1.78 -11.18 24.22
CA PHE A 11 0.71 -12.08 23.80
C PHE A 11 0.34 -13.10 24.89
N GLY A 12 1.34 -13.71 25.55
CA GLY A 12 1.11 -14.65 26.66
C GLY A 12 0.35 -14.01 27.83
N ILE A 13 0.68 -12.77 28.21
CA ILE A 13 -0.01 -12.04 29.28
C ILE A 13 -1.48 -11.77 28.91
N VAL A 14 -1.76 -11.41 27.66
CA VAL A 14 -3.14 -11.19 27.16
C VAL A 14 -3.96 -12.46 27.21
N VAL A 15 -3.38 -13.60 26.76
CA VAL A 15 -4.06 -14.90 26.79
C VAL A 15 -4.37 -15.34 28.22
N ILE A 16 -3.42 -15.16 29.16
CA ILE A 16 -3.64 -15.45 30.58
C ILE A 16 -4.74 -14.55 31.15
N GLY A 17 -4.69 -13.26 30.89
CA GLY A 17 -5.73 -12.31 31.33
C GLY A 17 -7.10 -12.67 30.82
N PHE A 18 -7.21 -13.04 29.53
CA PHE A 18 -8.46 -13.50 28.94
C PHE A 18 -8.97 -14.79 29.60
N GLY A 19 -8.07 -15.74 29.89
CA GLY A 19 -8.40 -16.99 30.59
C GLY A 19 -8.93 -16.76 32.02
N ILE A 20 -8.33 -15.83 32.76
CA ILE A 20 -8.77 -15.45 34.12
C ILE A 20 -10.17 -14.81 34.03
N VAL A 21 -10.41 -13.89 33.11
CA VAL A 21 -11.70 -13.24 32.92
C VAL A 21 -12.77 -14.28 32.54
N ALA A 22 -12.46 -15.22 31.65
CA ALA A 22 -13.37 -16.30 31.26
C ALA A 22 -13.73 -17.20 32.45
N LEU A 23 -12.74 -17.54 33.28
CA LEU A 23 -12.91 -18.38 34.46
C LEU A 23 -13.78 -17.73 35.52
N LEU A 24 -13.58 -16.43 35.77
CA LEU A 24 -14.39 -15.65 36.70
C LEU A 24 -15.85 -15.53 36.20
N GLY A 25 -16.09 -15.44 34.89
CA GLY A 25 -17.44 -15.51 34.31
C GLY A 25 -18.08 -16.89 34.47
N ALA A 26 -17.33 -17.96 34.33
CA ALA A 26 -17.80 -19.34 34.48
C ALA A 26 -18.28 -19.65 35.92
N ILE A 27 -17.71 -18.98 36.94
CA ILE A 27 -18.16 -19.08 38.35
C ILE A 27 -19.33 -18.18 38.65
N GLY A 28 -19.94 -17.50 37.67
CA GLY A 28 -21.15 -16.72 37.81
C GLY A 28 -20.98 -15.34 38.50
N LEU A 29 -19.76 -14.86 38.69
CA LEU A 29 -19.48 -13.56 39.30
C LEU A 29 -19.98 -12.39 38.42
N TYR A 30 -20.07 -12.59 37.10
CA TYR A 30 -20.61 -11.62 36.13
C TYR A 30 -20.95 -12.30 34.80
N ASN A 31 -21.72 -11.60 33.96
CA ASN A 31 -22.10 -12.07 32.63
C ASN A 31 -20.91 -11.93 31.68
N PHE A 32 -20.28 -13.02 31.31
CA PHE A 32 -19.09 -13.03 30.43
C PHE A 32 -19.38 -12.36 29.06
N GLY A 33 -20.62 -12.52 28.55
CA GLY A 33 -21.07 -11.88 27.31
C GLY A 33 -21.07 -10.34 27.39
N ASP A 34 -21.52 -9.80 28.52
CA ASP A 34 -21.57 -8.33 28.72
C ASP A 34 -20.15 -7.73 28.83
N VAL A 35 -19.24 -8.46 29.47
CA VAL A 35 -17.84 -8.00 29.56
C VAL A 35 -17.17 -8.00 28.20
N ILE A 36 -17.30 -9.10 27.44
CA ILE A 36 -16.75 -9.14 26.08
C ILE A 36 -17.41 -8.07 25.20
N GLY A 37 -18.74 -7.95 25.27
CA GLY A 37 -19.49 -6.95 24.51
C GLY A 37 -19.05 -5.51 24.78
N ARG A 38 -18.65 -5.21 26.03
CA ARG A 38 -18.25 -3.85 26.44
C ARG A 38 -16.75 -3.58 26.21
N TRP A 39 -15.89 -4.59 26.29
CA TRP A 39 -14.43 -4.40 26.33
C TRP A 39 -13.69 -4.91 25.09
N TRP A 40 -14.38 -5.51 24.09
CA TRP A 40 -13.73 -5.96 22.85
C TRP A 40 -12.96 -4.86 22.09
N PRO A 41 -13.34 -3.54 22.16
CA PRO A 41 -12.58 -2.54 21.42
C PRO A 41 -11.15 -2.36 21.98
N LEU A 42 -10.91 -2.74 23.23
CA LEU A 42 -9.55 -2.75 23.78
C LEU A 42 -8.61 -3.71 23.02
N LEU A 43 -9.16 -4.81 22.49
CA LEU A 43 -8.36 -5.74 21.67
C LEU A 43 -7.93 -5.06 20.36
N VAL A 44 -8.78 -4.22 19.78
CA VAL A 44 -8.47 -3.44 18.58
C VAL A 44 -7.37 -2.41 18.88
N ILE A 45 -7.50 -1.67 19.99
CA ILE A 45 -6.49 -0.71 20.45
C ILE A 45 -5.15 -1.43 20.66
N PHE A 46 -5.18 -2.56 21.34
CA PHE A 46 -3.97 -3.35 21.63
C PHE A 46 -3.29 -3.84 20.34
N ALA A 47 -4.06 -4.36 19.38
CA ALA A 47 -3.53 -4.76 18.08
C ALA A 47 -2.86 -3.57 17.35
N GLY A 48 -3.49 -2.39 17.39
CA GLY A 48 -2.92 -1.17 16.82
C GLY A 48 -1.61 -0.75 17.50
N VAL A 49 -1.53 -0.84 18.83
CA VAL A 49 -0.29 -0.55 19.60
C VAL A 49 0.84 -1.52 19.25
N ILE A 50 0.53 -2.82 19.14
CA ILE A 50 1.54 -3.84 18.72
C ILE A 50 2.05 -3.53 17.31
N ALA A 51 1.15 -3.19 16.39
CA ALA A 51 1.52 -2.84 15.01
C ALA A 51 2.42 -1.59 14.97
N LEU A 52 2.14 -0.59 15.80
CA LEU A 52 2.94 0.64 15.92
C LEU A 52 4.36 0.35 16.43
N ILE A 53 4.49 -0.50 17.45
CA ILE A 53 5.80 -0.89 18.02
C ILE A 53 6.59 -1.72 17.01
N GLY A 54 5.91 -2.57 16.23
CA GLY A 54 6.53 -3.44 15.23
C GLY A 54 7.18 -2.68 14.07
N ASN A 55 6.49 -1.66 13.54
CA ASN A 55 6.93 -0.88 12.39
C ASN A 55 6.71 0.65 12.59
N PRO A 56 7.54 1.33 13.35
CA PRO A 56 7.35 2.77 13.65
C PRO A 56 7.44 3.67 12.40
N ARG A 57 8.01 3.18 11.29
CA ARG A 57 8.06 3.92 10.02
C ARG A 57 6.71 3.96 9.27
N GLN A 58 5.82 3.04 9.58
CA GLN A 58 4.46 2.97 8.99
C GLN A 58 3.42 3.27 10.08
N PHE A 59 3.56 4.40 10.76
CA PHE A 59 2.74 4.76 11.91
C PHE A 59 1.28 5.11 11.55
N VAL A 60 0.97 5.44 10.28
CA VAL A 60 -0.36 5.91 9.86
C VAL A 60 -1.43 4.86 10.11
N TRP A 61 -1.27 3.66 9.59
CA TRP A 61 -2.23 2.58 9.74
C TRP A 61 -2.46 2.13 11.19
N PRO A 62 -1.40 1.89 11.99
CA PRO A 62 -1.57 1.61 13.41
C PRO A 62 -2.30 2.71 14.17
N THR A 63 -2.03 3.98 13.87
CA THR A 63 -2.70 5.11 14.51
C THR A 63 -4.19 5.15 14.17
N VAL A 64 -4.57 4.86 12.92
CA VAL A 64 -5.99 4.77 12.50
C VAL A 64 -6.70 3.64 13.25
N ILE A 65 -6.06 2.47 13.40
CA ILE A 65 -6.63 1.33 14.13
C ILE A 65 -6.83 1.69 15.61
N ILE A 66 -5.85 2.35 16.25
CA ILE A 66 -5.96 2.81 17.64
C ILE A 66 -7.10 3.82 17.77
N ALA A 67 -7.18 4.82 16.90
CA ALA A 67 -8.24 5.83 16.93
C ALA A 67 -9.63 5.22 16.77
N ALA A 68 -9.79 4.27 15.84
CA ALA A 68 -11.04 3.53 15.67
C ALA A 68 -11.40 2.75 16.93
N GLY A 69 -10.44 2.02 17.52
CA GLY A 69 -10.66 1.28 18.78
C GLY A 69 -11.08 2.18 19.93
N VAL A 70 -10.45 3.35 20.08
CA VAL A 70 -10.81 4.35 21.09
C VAL A 70 -12.25 4.86 20.88
N LEU A 71 -12.62 5.20 19.64
CA LEU A 71 -14.00 5.65 19.34
C LEU A 71 -15.03 4.57 19.64
N PHE A 72 -14.77 3.31 19.32
CA PHE A 72 -15.64 2.19 19.69
C PHE A 72 -15.74 2.03 21.21
N GLN A 73 -14.63 2.19 21.93
CA GLN A 73 -14.63 2.09 23.40
C GLN A 73 -15.45 3.20 24.05
N LEU A 74 -15.30 4.45 23.60
CA LEU A 74 -16.09 5.59 24.10
C LEU A 74 -17.59 5.38 23.89
N ARG A 75 -17.96 4.76 22.78
CA ARG A 75 -19.36 4.40 22.54
C ARG A 75 -19.86 3.30 23.48
N GLN A 76 -19.06 2.25 23.72
CA GLN A 76 -19.44 1.17 24.63
C GLN A 76 -19.58 1.63 26.09
N LEU A 77 -18.92 2.73 26.42
CA LEU A 77 -19.04 3.39 27.73
C LEU A 77 -20.20 4.41 27.79
N ASP A 78 -21.00 4.51 26.73
CA ASP A 78 -22.10 5.48 26.58
C ASP A 78 -21.70 6.96 26.76
N LEU A 79 -20.40 7.24 26.62
CA LEU A 79 -19.84 8.59 26.68
C LEU A 79 -20.10 9.39 25.42
N VAL A 80 -20.38 8.71 24.30
CA VAL A 80 -20.66 9.32 23.00
C VAL A 80 -21.80 8.58 22.30
N THR A 81 -22.85 9.28 21.97
CA THR A 81 -24.05 8.78 21.28
C THR A 81 -23.94 9.10 19.78
N PHE A 82 -23.03 8.46 19.05
CA PHE A 82 -22.97 8.64 17.59
C PHE A 82 -23.34 7.35 16.86
N ASN A 83 -23.92 7.52 15.68
CA ASN A 83 -24.21 6.41 14.79
C ASN A 83 -22.93 5.98 14.07
N ILE A 84 -22.53 4.71 14.21
CA ILE A 84 -21.29 4.17 13.60
C ILE A 84 -21.27 4.43 12.11
N TRP A 85 -22.39 4.22 11.41
CA TRP A 85 -22.46 4.45 9.97
C TRP A 85 -22.23 5.90 9.58
N GLN A 86 -22.76 6.84 10.37
CA GLN A 86 -22.56 8.27 10.11
C GLN A 86 -21.12 8.73 10.40
N SER A 87 -20.44 8.10 11.35
CA SER A 87 -19.06 8.46 11.73
C SER A 87 -17.98 7.75 10.92
N PHE A 88 -18.34 6.65 10.27
CA PHE A 88 -17.38 5.86 9.47
C PHE A 88 -16.86 6.65 8.25
N TRP A 89 -17.73 7.33 7.52
CA TRP A 89 -17.35 8.13 6.34
C TRP A 89 -16.43 9.30 6.65
N PRO A 90 -16.66 10.13 7.68
CA PRO A 90 -15.71 11.17 8.07
C PRO A 90 -14.34 10.63 8.44
N LEU A 91 -14.26 9.47 9.12
CA LEU A 91 -12.98 8.84 9.47
C LEU A 91 -12.18 8.41 8.24
N ILE A 92 -12.84 7.84 7.23
CA ILE A 92 -12.20 7.51 5.96
C ILE A 92 -11.66 8.78 5.30
N ILE A 93 -12.48 9.83 5.21
CA ILE A 93 -12.08 11.10 4.57
C ILE A 93 -10.89 11.73 5.29
N ILE A 94 -10.90 11.75 6.63
CA ILE A 94 -9.78 12.25 7.43
C ILE A 94 -8.53 11.40 7.19
N SER A 95 -8.66 10.08 7.18
CA SER A 95 -7.53 9.17 6.94
C SER A 95 -6.90 9.36 5.55
N VAL A 96 -7.74 9.54 4.53
CA VAL A 96 -7.28 9.89 3.17
C VAL A 96 -6.59 11.26 3.17
N GLY A 97 -7.17 12.27 3.82
CA GLY A 97 -6.57 13.61 3.92
C GLY A 97 -5.20 13.59 4.61
N ILE A 98 -5.09 12.88 5.72
CA ILE A 98 -3.82 12.70 6.43
C ILE A 98 -2.82 11.94 5.55
N SER A 99 -3.24 10.90 4.85
CA SER A 99 -2.38 10.15 3.92
C SER A 99 -1.82 11.04 2.80
N ILE A 100 -2.65 11.92 2.23
CA ILE A 100 -2.22 12.88 1.21
C ILE A 100 -1.19 13.87 1.77
N LEU A 101 -1.45 14.43 2.96
CA LEU A 101 -0.55 15.39 3.61
C LEU A 101 0.81 14.77 3.95
N LEU A 102 0.82 13.54 4.44
CA LEU A 102 2.06 12.85 4.82
C LEU A 102 2.85 12.36 3.60
N ASN A 103 2.18 12.04 2.50
CA ASN A 103 2.85 11.59 1.27
C ASN A 103 3.42 12.74 0.42
N GLN A 104 3.13 13.99 0.73
CA GLN A 104 3.70 15.14 0.00
C GLN A 104 5.24 15.28 0.14
N THR A 105 5.87 14.52 1.03
CA THR A 105 7.30 14.67 1.32
C THR A 105 8.23 13.91 0.35
N SER A 106 7.73 13.26 -0.68
CA SER A 106 8.56 12.47 -1.62
C SER A 106 8.43 12.90 -3.08
N LYS A 107 8.52 14.21 -3.37
CA LYS A 107 8.86 14.69 -4.72
C LYS A 107 10.36 14.52 -5.07
N LYS A 108 11.12 13.73 -4.33
CA LYS A 108 12.44 13.33 -4.81
C LYS A 108 12.22 12.15 -5.74
N SER A 109 12.45 12.38 -7.05
CA SER A 109 12.66 11.32 -8.02
C SER A 109 13.60 10.28 -7.39
N LYS A 110 13.09 9.08 -7.17
CA LYS A 110 13.92 8.00 -6.59
C LYS A 110 14.77 7.44 -7.70
N GLU A 111 16.05 7.68 -7.61
CA GLU A 111 17.02 7.06 -8.50
C GLU A 111 17.29 5.62 -8.04
N TYR A 112 17.06 4.67 -8.95
CA TYR A 112 17.32 3.26 -8.75
C TYR A 112 18.45 2.82 -9.68
N SER A 113 19.45 2.17 -9.09
CA SER A 113 20.51 1.46 -9.84
C SER A 113 20.35 -0.06 -9.72
N THR A 114 19.14 -0.52 -9.41
CA THR A 114 18.81 -1.95 -9.27
C THR A 114 18.32 -2.52 -10.59
N ASP A 115 18.64 -3.79 -10.84
CA ASP A 115 18.21 -4.51 -12.06
C ASP A 115 16.70 -4.62 -12.20
N THR A 116 15.94 -4.45 -11.13
CA THR A 116 14.47 -4.51 -11.11
C THR A 116 13.87 -3.27 -10.46
N THR A 117 12.73 -2.82 -10.99
CA THR A 117 11.97 -1.69 -10.44
C THR A 117 10.67 -2.19 -9.83
N ASN A 118 10.47 -1.96 -8.53
CA ASN A 118 9.22 -2.26 -7.87
C ASN A 118 8.65 -0.97 -7.27
N ILE A 119 7.55 -0.48 -7.87
CA ILE A 119 6.90 0.77 -7.49
C ILE A 119 5.46 0.47 -7.10
N SER A 120 5.05 0.96 -5.93
CA SER A 120 3.65 0.93 -5.50
C SER A 120 3.23 2.33 -5.11
N ALA A 121 2.22 2.86 -5.79
CA ALA A 121 1.64 4.19 -5.55
C ALA A 121 0.18 4.04 -5.12
N PHE A 122 -0.13 4.44 -3.88
CA PHE A 122 -1.47 4.48 -3.32
C PHE A 122 -1.84 5.94 -3.02
N PHE A 123 -2.87 6.49 -3.65
CA PHE A 123 -3.32 7.88 -3.49
C PHE A 123 -2.22 8.94 -3.64
N SER A 124 -1.18 8.64 -4.43
CA SER A 124 -0.04 9.55 -4.61
C SER A 124 0.60 9.41 -6.00
N GLY A 125 1.31 10.45 -6.43
CA GLY A 125 2.24 10.36 -7.55
C GLY A 125 3.57 9.76 -7.12
N SER A 126 4.19 8.95 -7.97
CA SER A 126 5.55 8.45 -7.78
C SER A 126 6.36 8.74 -9.04
N GLU A 127 7.42 9.52 -8.90
CA GLU A 127 8.40 9.79 -9.94
C GLU A 127 9.66 8.98 -9.62
N SER A 128 10.12 8.21 -10.59
CA SER A 128 11.26 7.29 -10.41
C SER A 128 12.11 7.25 -11.67
N ARG A 129 13.42 7.19 -11.49
CA ARG A 129 14.40 7.01 -12.57
C ARG A 129 15.22 5.78 -12.28
N ASN A 130 15.43 4.93 -13.29
CA ASN A 130 16.31 3.78 -13.19
C ASN A 130 17.43 3.89 -14.22
N ASN A 131 18.67 3.76 -13.76
CA ASN A 131 19.90 3.85 -14.54
C ASN A 131 20.69 2.53 -14.53
N SER A 132 20.04 1.40 -14.26
CA SER A 132 20.69 0.09 -14.25
C SER A 132 21.29 -0.27 -15.60
N LEU A 133 22.50 -0.80 -15.59
CA LEU A 133 23.20 -1.31 -16.78
C LEU A 133 22.75 -2.74 -17.18
N ASN A 134 21.82 -3.33 -16.42
CA ASN A 134 21.29 -4.67 -16.66
C ASN A 134 19.84 -4.76 -16.20
N TYR A 135 19.01 -3.86 -16.70
CA TYR A 135 17.60 -3.79 -16.33
C TYR A 135 16.83 -5.03 -16.78
N LYS A 136 16.09 -5.66 -15.87
CA LYS A 136 15.35 -6.89 -16.11
C LYS A 136 13.82 -6.69 -16.09
N GLY A 137 13.36 -5.47 -15.76
CA GLY A 137 11.95 -5.17 -15.62
C GLY A 137 11.52 -4.97 -14.18
N GLY A 138 10.32 -5.45 -13.83
CA GLY A 138 9.80 -5.33 -12.48
C GLY A 138 8.28 -5.23 -12.41
N THR A 139 7.77 -4.60 -11.34
CA THR A 139 6.34 -4.44 -11.10
C THR A 139 6.01 -3.00 -10.74
N ILE A 140 4.99 -2.45 -11.41
CA ILE A 140 4.40 -1.16 -11.09
C ILE A 140 2.93 -1.38 -10.72
N SER A 141 2.55 -0.94 -9.52
CA SER A 141 1.16 -0.96 -9.06
C SER A 141 0.72 0.44 -8.67
N SER A 142 -0.32 0.96 -9.30
CA SER A 142 -0.88 2.27 -8.98
C SER A 142 -2.37 2.17 -8.72
N VAL A 143 -2.80 2.69 -7.56
CA VAL A 143 -4.21 2.80 -7.19
C VAL A 143 -4.49 4.25 -6.80
N PHE A 144 -5.37 4.95 -7.49
CA PHE A 144 -5.67 6.37 -7.31
C PHE A 144 -4.42 7.28 -7.39
N GLY A 145 -3.59 7.12 -8.44
CA GLY A 145 -2.40 7.94 -8.57
C GLY A 145 -1.73 7.82 -9.92
N GLY A 146 -0.61 8.52 -10.08
CA GLY A 146 0.23 8.46 -11.27
C GLY A 146 1.61 7.89 -10.94
N VAL A 147 2.18 7.12 -11.86
CA VAL A 147 3.57 6.71 -11.80
C VAL A 147 4.28 7.24 -13.03
N GLU A 148 5.39 7.93 -12.83
CA GLU A 148 6.32 8.32 -13.87
C GLU A 148 7.61 7.53 -13.69
N LEU A 149 7.97 6.75 -14.72
CA LEU A 149 9.19 5.95 -14.72
C LEU A 149 10.06 6.33 -15.92
N ASP A 150 11.23 6.88 -15.62
CA ASP A 150 12.25 7.22 -16.60
C ASP A 150 13.31 6.12 -16.67
N LEU A 151 13.43 5.49 -17.84
CA LEU A 151 14.40 4.44 -18.16
C LEU A 151 15.42 4.87 -19.21
N ARG A 152 15.51 6.15 -19.55
CA ARG A 152 16.40 6.65 -20.64
C ARG A 152 17.87 6.28 -20.48
N ASP A 153 18.32 6.17 -19.22
CA ASP A 153 19.71 5.82 -18.91
C ASP A 153 19.89 4.34 -18.57
N ALA A 154 18.82 3.55 -18.58
CA ALA A 154 18.89 2.11 -18.32
C ALA A 154 19.34 1.32 -19.57
N LYS A 155 19.91 0.14 -19.36
CA LYS A 155 20.30 -0.79 -20.42
C LYS A 155 19.70 -2.16 -20.19
N ILE A 156 19.15 -2.77 -21.24
CA ILE A 156 18.65 -4.16 -21.24
C ILE A 156 19.64 -5.04 -21.96
N LYS A 157 19.92 -6.22 -21.39
CA LYS A 157 20.67 -7.28 -22.05
C LYS A 157 19.70 -8.34 -22.57
N GLY A 158 19.16 -8.14 -23.77
CA GLY A 158 18.18 -9.03 -24.38
C GLY A 158 16.75 -8.57 -24.12
N THR A 159 16.01 -9.24 -23.24
CA THR A 159 14.60 -8.94 -22.96
C THR A 159 14.39 -8.61 -21.49
N ALA A 160 13.56 -7.60 -21.21
CA ALA A 160 13.09 -7.26 -19.87
C ALA A 160 11.56 -7.25 -19.84
N THR A 161 10.95 -7.63 -18.71
CA THR A 161 9.49 -7.66 -18.56
C THR A 161 9.04 -6.74 -17.43
N LEU A 162 8.11 -5.83 -17.73
CA LEU A 162 7.53 -4.89 -16.80
C LEU A 162 6.03 -5.20 -16.61
N ASN A 163 5.66 -5.63 -15.42
CA ASN A 163 4.27 -5.86 -15.05
C ASN A 163 3.63 -4.57 -14.54
N VAL A 164 2.51 -4.18 -15.12
CA VAL A 164 1.81 -2.92 -14.82
C VAL A 164 0.39 -3.21 -14.37
N SER A 165 0.02 -2.74 -13.20
CA SER A 165 -1.35 -2.78 -12.68
C SER A 165 -1.77 -1.38 -12.26
N VAL A 166 -2.66 -0.76 -13.03
CA VAL A 166 -3.15 0.61 -12.80
C VAL A 166 -4.65 0.60 -12.61
N ILE A 167 -5.09 1.12 -11.45
CA ILE A 167 -6.51 1.29 -11.11
C ILE A 167 -6.74 2.77 -10.84
N LEU A 168 -7.61 3.45 -11.60
CA LEU A 168 -7.94 4.88 -11.44
C LEU A 168 -6.67 5.78 -11.39
N GLY A 169 -5.85 5.69 -12.44
CA GLY A 169 -4.62 6.49 -12.47
C GLY A 169 -3.93 6.46 -13.82
N GLY A 170 -2.64 6.79 -13.83
CA GLY A 170 -1.82 6.81 -15.04
C GLY A 170 -0.42 6.27 -14.83
N LEU A 171 0.16 5.73 -15.89
CA LEU A 171 1.58 5.44 -15.98
C LEU A 171 2.16 6.21 -17.17
N GLU A 172 3.17 7.02 -16.89
CA GLU A 172 4.03 7.59 -17.90
C GLU A 172 5.38 6.87 -17.88
N LEU A 173 5.74 6.26 -18.99
CA LEU A 173 6.97 5.50 -19.13
C LEU A 173 7.82 6.11 -20.21
N THR A 174 9.02 6.58 -19.86
CA THR A 174 9.98 7.07 -20.85
C THR A 174 11.09 6.04 -21.05
N VAL A 175 11.30 5.62 -22.30
CA VAL A 175 12.26 4.56 -22.65
C VAL A 175 13.26 5.05 -23.73
N PRO A 176 14.47 4.45 -23.81
CA PRO A 176 15.42 4.76 -24.86
C PRO A 176 14.88 4.41 -26.26
N ARG A 177 15.28 5.18 -27.27
CA ARG A 177 14.90 4.94 -28.68
C ARG A 177 15.53 3.68 -29.27
N GLU A 178 16.55 3.17 -28.65
CA GLU A 178 17.27 1.95 -29.06
C GLU A 178 16.56 0.67 -28.64
N TRP A 179 15.44 0.77 -27.88
CA TRP A 179 14.69 -0.41 -27.44
C TRP A 179 13.47 -0.64 -28.31
N ASN A 180 13.16 -1.91 -28.53
CA ASN A 180 11.85 -2.32 -28.97
C ASN A 180 10.91 -2.38 -27.77
N VAL A 181 9.67 -1.94 -27.92
CA VAL A 181 8.64 -2.02 -26.88
C VAL A 181 7.46 -2.84 -27.39
N GLU A 182 7.19 -3.94 -26.70
CA GLU A 182 6.05 -4.81 -26.96
C GLU A 182 5.05 -4.65 -25.81
N SER A 183 3.82 -4.26 -26.11
CA SER A 183 2.78 -4.04 -25.11
C SER A 183 1.70 -5.12 -25.21
N HIS A 184 1.51 -5.83 -24.11
CA HIS A 184 0.43 -6.78 -23.86
C HIS A 184 -0.47 -6.30 -22.72
N ILE A 185 -0.78 -4.99 -22.71
CA ILE A 185 -1.66 -4.38 -21.73
C ILE A 185 -3.11 -4.57 -22.16
N THR A 186 -3.97 -4.97 -21.24
CA THR A 186 -5.42 -5.06 -21.43
C THR A 186 -6.10 -3.87 -20.75
N PRO A 187 -6.48 -2.81 -21.48
CA PRO A 187 -7.19 -1.69 -20.88
C PRO A 187 -8.68 -2.02 -20.72
N ILE A 188 -9.19 -1.78 -19.50
CA ILE A 188 -10.63 -1.85 -19.18
C ILE A 188 -11.06 -0.41 -18.83
N LEU A 189 -11.89 0.22 -19.68
CA LEU A 189 -12.31 1.62 -19.53
C LEU A 189 -11.13 2.60 -19.41
N GLY A 190 -10.08 2.40 -20.22
CA GLY A 190 -8.87 3.22 -20.21
C GLY A 190 -8.23 3.33 -21.58
N GLY A 191 -7.08 3.99 -21.65
CA GLY A 191 -6.31 4.21 -22.88
C GLY A 191 -4.87 3.71 -22.78
N PHE A 192 -4.36 3.24 -23.89
CA PHE A 192 -2.95 3.00 -24.10
C PHE A 192 -2.48 3.88 -25.27
N ASP A 193 -1.48 4.74 -25.02
CA ASP A 193 -0.85 5.53 -26.08
C ASP A 193 0.62 5.12 -26.23
N GLY A 194 0.92 4.48 -27.35
CA GLY A 194 2.27 4.09 -27.75
C GLY A 194 2.53 4.47 -29.21
N ARG A 195 1.83 5.46 -29.73
CA ARG A 195 1.82 5.82 -31.18
C ARG A 195 3.16 6.29 -31.72
N LYS A 196 4.12 6.67 -30.85
CA LYS A 196 5.44 7.18 -31.24
C LYS A 196 6.57 6.17 -31.03
N LEU A 197 6.24 4.89 -30.82
CA LEU A 197 7.26 3.87 -30.60
C LEU A 197 8.01 3.58 -31.88
N VAL A 198 9.34 3.69 -31.83
CA VAL A 198 10.24 3.42 -32.95
C VAL A 198 10.62 1.94 -32.91
N ASN A 199 10.61 1.28 -34.06
CA ASN A 199 11.16 -0.07 -34.17
C ASN A 199 12.67 0.03 -34.39
N ALA A 200 13.44 -0.32 -33.35
CA ALA A 200 14.89 -0.24 -33.36
C ALA A 200 15.57 -1.41 -34.10
N GLY A 201 14.78 -2.37 -34.61
CA GLY A 201 15.24 -3.49 -35.42
C GLY A 201 15.30 -4.83 -34.67
N PRO A 202 15.51 -5.96 -35.39
CA PRO A 202 15.30 -7.30 -34.84
C PRO A 202 16.35 -7.76 -33.82
N LYS A 203 17.46 -7.04 -33.68
CA LYS A 203 18.52 -7.32 -32.70
C LYS A 203 18.51 -6.34 -31.51
N ALA A 204 17.59 -5.38 -31.49
CA ALA A 204 17.50 -4.41 -30.43
C ALA A 204 16.99 -5.04 -29.12
N PRO A 205 17.43 -4.55 -27.96
CA PRO A 205 16.89 -4.95 -26.68
C PRO A 205 15.37 -4.72 -26.64
N THR A 206 14.61 -5.64 -26.05
CA THR A 206 13.14 -5.58 -26.05
C THR A 206 12.60 -5.43 -24.64
N LEU A 207 11.73 -4.43 -24.44
CA LEU A 207 10.95 -4.27 -23.23
C LEU A 207 9.53 -4.80 -23.49
N ILE A 208 9.15 -5.85 -22.77
CA ILE A 208 7.78 -6.39 -22.80
C ILE A 208 7.02 -5.79 -21.62
N ILE A 209 5.88 -5.17 -21.92
CA ILE A 209 5.01 -4.58 -20.90
C ILE A 209 3.73 -5.40 -20.86
N THR A 210 3.43 -5.97 -19.69
CA THR A 210 2.25 -6.80 -19.45
C THR A 210 1.40 -6.26 -18.31
N GLY A 211 0.11 -6.57 -18.31
CA GLY A 211 -0.75 -6.25 -17.17
C GLY A 211 -2.06 -5.57 -17.54
N ASP A 212 -2.73 -4.99 -16.54
CA ASP A 212 -4.09 -4.50 -16.63
C ASP A 212 -4.17 -3.02 -16.25
N VAL A 213 -5.02 -2.28 -16.98
CA VAL A 213 -5.31 -0.87 -16.71
C VAL A 213 -6.82 -0.70 -16.59
N ILE A 214 -7.29 -0.33 -15.40
CA ILE A 214 -8.71 -0.12 -15.11
C ILE A 214 -8.94 1.36 -14.84
N LEU A 215 -9.79 2.02 -15.63
CA LEU A 215 -10.13 3.45 -15.50
C LEU A 215 -8.88 4.36 -15.45
N GLY A 216 -7.94 4.14 -16.37
CA GLY A 216 -6.70 4.89 -16.39
C GLY A 216 -6.04 4.91 -17.76
N GLY A 217 -4.80 5.41 -17.81
CA GLY A 217 -4.01 5.49 -19.04
C GLY A 217 -2.57 5.07 -18.86
N VAL A 218 -2.00 4.50 -19.92
CA VAL A 218 -0.56 4.28 -20.03
C VAL A 218 -0.05 5.02 -21.25
N ASP A 219 0.90 5.92 -21.03
CA ASP A 219 1.60 6.68 -22.07
C ASP A 219 3.06 6.26 -22.11
N ILE A 220 3.54 5.86 -23.30
CA ILE A 220 4.92 5.46 -23.51
C ILE A 220 5.60 6.42 -24.48
N LYS A 221 6.69 7.03 -24.00
CA LYS A 221 7.49 8.01 -24.73
C LYS A 221 8.89 7.47 -25.01
N GLN A 222 9.42 7.79 -26.19
CA GLN A 222 10.80 7.49 -26.61
C GLN A 222 11.55 8.77 -26.97
#